data_984463b9b0bc7f62e2cac7fea9b9a088
#
_entry.id   984463b9b0bc7f62e2cac7fea9b9a088
#
_cell.length_a   1.000
_cell.length_b   1.000
_cell.length_c   1.000
_cell.angle_alpha   90.00
_cell.angle_beta   90.00
_cell.angle_gamma   90.00
#
_symmetry.space_group_name_H-M   'P 1'
#
loop_
_entity.id
_entity.type
_entity.pdbx_description
1 polymer ?
#
loop_
_entity_poly.entity_id
_entity_poly.type
_entity_poly.pdbx_seq_one_letter_code
_entity_poly.pdbx_strand_id
1 'polypeptide(L)'
;MLEASNVAAELDFGAIPTFERVWELSCAYCRPNRAFSIMDLAEEYVRQGTLDDDEFDNRMGVICDPQTSGGILAAIPPDQAEVFEREFKRRAKRAPWRIGRIVDGEAGTISFVDGAQ
;
A
#
# COMPACT_ATOMS: atom_id res chain seq x y z
N MET A 1 -2.10 2.51 -12.54
CA MET A 1 -3.51 2.17 -12.25
C MET A 1 -4.31 3.41 -11.87
N LEU A 2 -4.03 4.08 -10.77
CA LEU A 2 -4.79 5.26 -10.30
C LEU A 2 -4.84 6.41 -11.29
N GLU A 3 -3.69 6.84 -11.82
CA GLU A 3 -3.59 7.91 -12.82
C GLU A 3 -4.43 7.64 -14.06
N ALA A 4 -4.31 6.44 -14.65
CA ALA A 4 -5.07 6.05 -15.84
C ALA A 4 -6.59 5.95 -15.59
N SER A 5 -7.02 5.83 -14.33
CA SER A 5 -8.42 5.79 -13.92
C SER A 5 -8.91 7.14 -13.36
N ASN A 6 -8.05 8.14 -13.32
CA ASN A 6 -8.34 9.49 -12.79
C ASN A 6 -8.90 9.47 -11.38
N VAL A 7 -8.27 8.69 -10.48
CA VAL A 7 -8.65 8.52 -9.08
C VAL A 7 -7.44 8.56 -8.17
N ALA A 8 -7.67 8.72 -6.88
CA ALA A 8 -6.68 8.61 -5.81
C ALA A 8 -6.91 7.33 -4.99
N ALA A 9 -6.00 7.05 -4.06
CA ALA A 9 -6.16 5.96 -3.10
C ALA A 9 -5.78 6.38 -1.68
N GLU A 10 -6.46 5.79 -0.71
CA GLU A 10 -6.07 5.80 0.69
C GLU A 10 -5.62 4.39 1.09
N LEU A 11 -4.42 4.29 1.64
CA LEU A 11 -3.84 3.04 2.12
C LEU A 11 -3.78 3.02 3.64
N ASP A 12 -4.37 2.00 4.24
CA ASP A 12 -4.16 1.66 5.64
C ASP A 12 -2.82 0.92 5.77
N PHE A 13 -1.79 1.63 6.22
CA PHE A 13 -0.45 1.05 6.32
C PHE A 13 -0.43 -0.17 7.25
N GLY A 14 -1.20 -0.12 8.35
CA GLY A 14 -1.31 -1.23 9.29
C GLY A 14 -1.97 -2.49 8.73
N ALA A 15 -2.75 -2.36 7.65
CA ALA A 15 -3.40 -3.49 6.97
C ALA A 15 -2.54 -4.13 5.86
N ILE A 16 -1.41 -3.51 5.48
CA ILE A 16 -0.49 -4.06 4.49
C ILE A 16 0.23 -5.27 5.09
N PRO A 17 0.12 -6.46 4.47
CA PRO A 17 0.77 -7.65 5.00
C PRO A 17 2.29 -7.57 4.84
N THR A 18 3.01 -7.61 5.94
CA THR A 18 4.46 -7.62 5.98
C THR A 18 4.97 -8.87 6.72
N PHE A 19 6.21 -9.25 6.46
CA PHE A 19 6.90 -10.24 7.30
C PHE A 19 7.21 -9.65 8.67
N GLU A 20 7.38 -10.52 9.65
CA GLU A 20 7.82 -10.12 10.97
C GLU A 20 9.12 -9.31 10.91
N ARG A 21 9.22 -8.25 11.71
CA ARG A 21 10.36 -7.34 11.82
C ARG A 21 10.65 -6.43 10.61
N VAL A 22 9.84 -6.43 9.57
CA VAL A 22 10.05 -5.54 8.40
C VAL A 22 10.08 -4.07 8.83
N TRP A 23 9.19 -3.68 9.74
CA TRP A 23 9.15 -2.30 10.26
C TRP A 23 10.45 -1.93 10.99
N GLU A 24 10.91 -2.77 11.90
CA GLU A 24 12.16 -2.55 12.64
C GLU A 24 13.37 -2.45 11.71
N LEU A 25 13.40 -3.28 10.66
CA LEU A 25 14.46 -3.26 9.66
C LEU A 25 14.40 -1.99 8.81
N SER A 26 13.22 -1.51 8.44
CA SER A 26 13.06 -0.24 7.73
C SER A 26 13.55 0.93 8.57
N CYS A 27 13.17 0.99 9.86
CA CYS A 27 13.66 2.00 10.81
C CYS A 27 15.20 1.96 11.00
N ALA A 28 15.80 0.78 10.86
CA ALA A 28 17.25 0.60 10.92
C ALA A 28 17.95 0.80 9.56
N TYR A 29 17.27 1.37 8.57
CA TYR A 29 17.77 1.56 7.20
C TYR A 29 18.28 0.28 6.52
N CYS A 30 17.79 -0.90 6.93
CA CYS A 30 18.07 -2.17 6.26
C CYS A 30 17.20 -2.30 5.01
N ARG A 31 17.49 -1.49 4.01
CA ARG A 31 16.71 -1.39 2.76
C ARG A 31 17.60 -1.71 1.56
N PRO A 32 17.09 -2.38 0.52
CA PRO A 32 17.82 -2.55 -0.73
C PRO A 32 18.13 -1.19 -1.38
N ASN A 33 19.30 -1.05 -2.02
CA ASN A 33 19.64 0.21 -2.72
C ASN A 33 18.57 0.64 -3.74
N ARG A 34 17.89 -0.30 -4.36
CA ARG A 34 16.85 -0.02 -5.34
C ARG A 34 15.61 0.62 -4.70
N ALA A 35 15.35 0.35 -3.41
CA ALA A 35 14.23 0.97 -2.70
C ALA A 35 14.32 2.50 -2.72
N PHE A 36 15.50 3.07 -2.50
CA PHE A 36 15.71 4.52 -2.53
C PHE A 36 15.34 5.13 -3.88
N SER A 37 15.77 4.52 -4.99
CA SER A 37 15.39 5.00 -6.33
C SER A 37 13.88 4.90 -6.60
N ILE A 38 13.20 3.92 -6.01
CA ILE A 38 11.74 3.78 -6.13
C ILE A 38 11.05 4.83 -5.24
N MET A 39 11.57 5.09 -4.04
CA MET A 39 11.07 6.15 -3.15
C MET A 39 11.15 7.52 -3.83
N ASP A 40 12.28 7.87 -4.43
CA ASP A 40 12.47 9.12 -5.19
C ASP A 40 11.41 9.28 -6.31
N LEU A 41 11.12 8.19 -7.04
CA LEU A 41 10.09 8.19 -8.08
C LEU A 41 8.66 8.25 -7.52
N ALA A 42 8.43 7.69 -6.34
CA ALA A 42 7.12 7.63 -5.71
C ALA A 42 6.76 8.91 -4.93
N GLU A 43 7.73 9.74 -4.59
CA GLU A 43 7.55 10.97 -3.79
C GLU A 43 6.54 11.93 -4.46
N GLU A 44 6.51 11.97 -5.78
CA GLU A 44 5.55 12.77 -6.56
C GLU A 44 4.10 12.32 -6.33
N TYR A 45 3.88 11.05 -6.04
CA TYR A 45 2.55 10.43 -5.97
C TYR A 45 2.07 10.15 -4.55
N VAL A 46 2.96 10.02 -3.59
CA VAL A 46 2.60 9.65 -2.21
C VAL A 46 2.59 10.91 -1.33
N ARG A 47 1.47 11.15 -0.67
CA ARG A 47 1.28 12.32 0.21
C ARG A 47 1.67 11.97 1.64
N GLN A 48 2.56 12.77 2.23
CA GLN A 48 3.00 12.60 3.62
C GLN A 48 1.85 12.82 4.62
N GLY A 49 0.96 13.78 4.31
CA GLY A 49 -0.16 14.10 5.19
C GLY A 49 0.32 14.70 6.52
N THR A 50 -0.13 14.10 7.62
CA THR A 50 0.21 14.53 9.01
C THR A 50 1.34 13.71 9.62
N LEU A 51 1.93 12.77 8.87
CA LEU A 51 3.06 11.97 9.35
C LEU A 51 4.30 12.85 9.54
N ASP A 52 5.11 12.56 10.55
CA ASP A 52 6.43 13.16 10.63
C ASP A 52 7.38 12.55 9.58
N ASP A 53 8.53 13.19 9.39
CA ASP A 53 9.46 12.82 8.31
C ASP A 53 10.00 11.39 8.48
N ASP A 54 10.30 10.98 9.71
CA ASP A 54 10.85 9.66 10.01
C ASP A 54 9.81 8.55 9.77
N GLU A 55 8.59 8.77 10.24
CA GLU A 55 7.47 7.84 10.02
C GLU A 55 7.15 7.70 8.52
N PHE A 56 7.10 8.83 7.80
CA PHE A 56 6.86 8.83 6.36
C PHE A 56 7.95 8.09 5.60
N ASP A 57 9.23 8.41 5.87
CA ASP A 57 10.38 7.74 5.23
C ASP A 57 10.39 6.23 5.51
N ASN A 58 10.05 5.81 6.72
CA ASN A 58 9.98 4.40 7.07
C ASN A 58 8.83 3.68 6.37
N ARG A 59 7.65 4.29 6.26
CA ARG A 59 6.52 3.74 5.49
C ARG A 59 6.87 3.61 4.01
N MET A 60 7.48 4.65 3.44
CA MET A 60 7.97 4.63 2.07
C MET A 60 9.00 3.51 1.84
N GLY A 61 9.92 3.32 2.78
CA GLY A 61 10.91 2.24 2.74
C GLY A 61 10.29 0.85 2.67
N VAL A 62 9.15 0.63 3.35
CA VAL A 62 8.42 -0.64 3.31
C VAL A 62 7.68 -0.84 2.00
N ILE A 63 6.91 0.17 1.54
CA ILE A 63 6.07 0.01 0.34
C ILE A 63 6.86 0.05 -0.96
N CYS A 64 8.03 0.67 -0.96
CA CYS A 64 8.92 0.77 -2.12
C CYS A 64 9.98 -0.34 -2.16
N ASP A 65 9.88 -1.35 -1.30
CA ASP A 65 10.80 -2.48 -1.32
C ASP A 65 10.65 -3.28 -2.64
N PRO A 66 11.72 -3.42 -3.44
CA PRO A 66 11.66 -4.10 -4.73
C PRO A 66 11.56 -5.61 -4.54
N GLN A 67 10.40 -6.17 -4.78
CA GLN A 67 10.14 -7.60 -4.63
C GLN A 67 9.92 -8.30 -5.96
N THR A 68 10.59 -9.43 -6.15
CA THR A 68 10.30 -10.35 -7.25
C THR A 68 9.13 -11.25 -6.86
N SER A 69 8.19 -11.44 -7.76
CA SER A 69 7.05 -12.34 -7.55
C SER A 69 6.17 -11.98 -6.33
N GLY A 70 5.92 -10.69 -6.13
CA GLY A 70 5.02 -10.19 -5.10
C GLY A 70 3.55 -10.59 -5.33
N GLY A 71 2.68 -10.13 -4.43
CA GLY A 71 1.25 -10.36 -4.51
C GLY A 71 0.57 -9.58 -5.65
N ILE A 72 -0.72 -9.82 -5.81
CA ILE A 72 -1.57 -9.08 -6.75
C ILE A 72 -2.34 -8.01 -5.96
N LEU A 73 -2.23 -6.77 -6.41
CA LEU A 73 -3.09 -5.67 -5.98
C LEU A 73 -4.30 -5.59 -6.91
N ALA A 74 -5.51 -5.60 -6.34
CA ALA A 74 -6.74 -5.53 -7.10
C ALA A 74 -7.69 -4.47 -6.52
N ALA A 75 -8.24 -3.63 -7.39
CA ALA A 75 -9.33 -2.73 -7.04
C ALA A 75 -10.66 -3.44 -7.33
N ILE A 76 -11.48 -3.61 -6.31
CA ILE A 76 -12.77 -4.31 -6.38
C ILE A 76 -13.88 -3.31 -6.11
N PRO A 77 -14.93 -3.25 -6.96
CA PRO A 77 -16.09 -2.42 -6.70
C PRO A 77 -16.73 -2.74 -5.34
N PRO A 78 -17.20 -1.72 -4.57
CA PRO A 78 -17.73 -1.94 -3.22
C PRO A 78 -18.87 -2.95 -3.16
N ASP A 79 -19.76 -2.94 -4.15
CA ASP A 79 -20.89 -3.87 -4.27
C ASP A 79 -20.49 -5.32 -4.56
N GLN A 80 -19.25 -5.54 -4.99
CA GLN A 80 -18.69 -6.87 -5.28
C GLN A 80 -17.69 -7.35 -4.22
N ALA A 81 -17.28 -6.50 -3.29
CA ALA A 81 -16.21 -6.79 -2.34
C ALA A 81 -16.49 -8.05 -1.50
N GLU A 82 -17.69 -8.18 -0.92
CA GLU A 82 -18.05 -9.34 -0.11
C GLU A 82 -18.08 -10.65 -0.92
N VAL A 83 -18.58 -10.59 -2.15
CA VAL A 83 -18.61 -11.76 -3.05
C VAL A 83 -17.20 -12.17 -3.40
N PHE A 84 -16.34 -11.20 -3.74
CA PHE A 84 -14.94 -11.44 -4.04
C PHE A 84 -14.20 -12.08 -2.85
N GLU A 85 -14.34 -11.52 -1.65
CA GLU A 85 -13.68 -12.03 -0.44
C GLU A 85 -14.08 -13.47 -0.12
N ARG A 86 -15.39 -13.77 -0.22
CA ARG A 86 -15.90 -15.13 -0.01
C ARG A 86 -15.32 -16.13 -1.03
N GLU A 87 -15.32 -15.77 -2.31
CA GLU A 87 -14.79 -16.64 -3.36
C GLU A 87 -13.27 -16.79 -3.26
N PHE A 88 -12.55 -15.71 -2.94
CA PHE A 88 -11.12 -15.76 -2.70
C PHE A 88 -10.79 -16.69 -1.52
N LYS A 89 -11.47 -16.53 -0.39
CA LYS A 89 -11.30 -17.39 0.79
C LYS A 89 -11.58 -18.87 0.49
N ARG A 90 -12.62 -19.12 -0.31
CA ARG A 90 -12.97 -20.49 -0.74
C ARG A 90 -11.84 -21.14 -1.53
N ARG A 91 -11.21 -20.41 -2.46
CA ARG A 91 -10.17 -20.90 -3.36
C ARG A 91 -8.78 -20.89 -2.73
N ALA A 92 -8.39 -19.78 -2.14
CA ALA A 92 -7.05 -19.57 -1.58
C ALA A 92 -6.88 -20.08 -0.14
N LYS A 93 -7.98 -20.53 0.52
CA LYS A 93 -8.01 -21.00 1.91
C LYS A 93 -7.58 -19.95 2.95
N ARG A 94 -7.50 -18.69 2.57
CA ARG A 94 -7.23 -17.52 3.40
C ARG A 94 -8.04 -16.33 2.89
N ALA A 95 -8.30 -15.35 3.76
CA ALA A 95 -8.91 -14.09 3.32
C ALA A 95 -7.90 -13.25 2.52
N PRO A 96 -8.34 -12.42 1.57
CA PRO A 96 -7.51 -11.35 1.04
C PRO A 96 -7.29 -10.28 2.12
N TRP A 97 -6.24 -9.47 1.96
CA TRP A 97 -6.06 -8.29 2.80
C TRP A 97 -6.75 -7.10 2.15
N ARG A 98 -7.58 -6.40 2.93
CA ARG A 98 -8.14 -5.12 2.52
C ARG A 98 -7.19 -4.03 3.02
N ILE A 99 -6.37 -3.50 2.13
CA ILE A 99 -5.28 -2.58 2.47
C ILE A 99 -5.61 -1.11 2.22
N GLY A 100 -6.82 -0.80 1.77
CA GLY A 100 -7.21 0.57 1.50
C GLY A 100 -8.44 0.69 0.62
N ARG A 101 -8.66 1.87 0.09
CA ARG A 101 -9.78 2.17 -0.79
C ARG A 101 -9.41 3.16 -1.89
N ILE A 102 -10.12 3.08 -3.00
CA ILE A 102 -10.08 4.08 -4.05
C ILE A 102 -11.00 5.23 -3.67
N VAL A 103 -10.53 6.45 -3.86
CA VAL A 103 -11.28 7.68 -3.53
C VAL A 103 -11.21 8.68 -4.68
N ASP A 104 -12.15 9.62 -4.69
CA ASP A 104 -12.05 10.80 -5.54
C ASP A 104 -10.91 11.69 -5.03
N GLY A 105 -10.10 12.21 -5.94
CA GLY A 105 -8.95 13.04 -5.58
C GLY A 105 -8.04 13.32 -6.75
N GLU A 106 -6.87 13.87 -6.48
CA GLU A 106 -5.86 14.11 -7.50
C GLU A 106 -5.37 12.79 -8.10
N ALA A 107 -5.50 12.67 -9.43
CA ALA A 107 -5.21 11.42 -10.14
C ALA A 107 -3.80 10.89 -9.88
N GLY A 108 -3.71 9.62 -9.54
CA GLY A 108 -2.43 8.96 -9.28
C GLY A 108 -1.95 9.05 -7.83
N THR A 109 -2.55 9.89 -6.99
CA THR A 109 -2.05 10.10 -5.63
C THR A 109 -2.46 9.01 -4.66
N ILE A 110 -1.60 8.82 -3.67
CA ILE A 110 -1.78 7.87 -2.56
C ILE A 110 -1.57 8.62 -1.24
N SER A 111 -2.47 8.45 -0.28
CA SER A 111 -2.32 8.94 1.08
C SER A 111 -2.34 7.80 2.08
N PHE A 112 -1.54 7.90 3.14
CA PHE A 112 -1.66 6.97 4.25
C PHE A 112 -2.80 7.39 5.18
N VAL A 113 -3.55 6.40 5.64
CA VAL A 113 -4.57 6.55 6.67
C VAL A 113 -4.37 5.48 7.73
N ASP A 114 -4.74 5.76 8.96
CA ASP A 114 -4.70 4.80 10.05
C ASP A 114 -6.10 4.26 10.30
N GLY A 115 -6.28 2.94 10.14
CA GLY A 115 -7.55 2.26 10.44
C GLY A 115 -8.69 2.57 9.48
N ALA A 116 -8.44 2.73 8.20
CA ALA A 116 -9.48 2.80 7.17
C ALA A 116 -10.17 1.44 7.03
N GLN A 117 -11.25 1.26 7.80
CA GLN A 117 -12.17 0.12 7.65
C GLN A 117 -13.15 0.34 6.51
#